data_af59b9c9dbdd24a716785536b0da8838
#
_entry.id   af59b9c9dbdd24a716785536b0da8838
#
_cell.length_a   1.000
_cell.length_b   1.000
_cell.length_c   1.000
_cell.angle_alpha   90.00
_cell.angle_beta   90.00
_cell.angle_gamma   90.00
#
_symmetry.space_group_name_H-M   'P 1'
#
loop_
_entity.id
_entity.type
_entity.pdbx_description
1 polymer ?
#
loop_
_entity_poly.entity_id
_entity_poly.type
_entity_poly.pdbx_seq_one_letter_code
_entity_poly.pdbx_strand_id
1 'polypeptide(L)'
;MKRNISKIIIVILIILVVLIIIFMLSKKNSKTKNYESYEPEEEITDAQNRQTLVSLFFINKNTRAVEPEARLVDVKDLVENPYGKLLELLIASPRNENLESGIPQGTVVLGTEMKGNVLLINFSEEFINKHKGGKDEEEKTMETIVNTLTELTEVNEIKILINVE
;
A
#
# COMPACT_ATOMS: atom_id res chain seq x y z
N MET A 1 55.64 -25.39 62.49
CA MET A 1 54.78 -25.98 61.41
C MET A 1 53.53 -25.23 61.10
N LYS A 2 52.77 -24.63 62.03
CA LYS A 2 51.52 -23.90 61.82
C LYS A 2 51.58 -22.64 60.84
N ARG A 3 52.75 -21.93 60.85
CA ARG A 3 52.93 -20.66 60.09
C ARG A 3 53.04 -20.85 58.57
N ASN A 4 53.41 -22.01 58.08
CA ASN A 4 53.54 -22.31 56.67
C ASN A 4 52.18 -22.81 56.06
N ILE A 5 51.37 -23.47 56.90
CA ILE A 5 50.03 -23.93 56.51
C ILE A 5 49.13 -22.73 56.26
N SER A 6 49.19 -21.68 57.09
CA SER A 6 48.41 -20.44 56.87
C SER A 6 48.78 -19.75 55.58
N LYS A 7 50.05 -19.71 55.18
CA LYS A 7 50.49 -19.14 53.90
C LYS A 7 49.97 -19.95 52.68
N ILE A 8 49.98 -21.28 52.82
CA ILE A 8 49.47 -22.18 51.76
C ILE A 8 47.94 -21.98 51.56
N ILE A 9 47.20 -21.88 52.66
CA ILE A 9 45.75 -21.61 52.60
C ILE A 9 45.46 -20.27 51.91
N ILE A 10 46.23 -19.23 52.22
CA ILE A 10 46.05 -17.90 51.57
C ILE A 10 46.33 -17.98 50.08
N VAL A 11 47.36 -18.70 49.65
CA VAL A 11 47.69 -18.88 48.22
C VAL A 11 46.56 -19.63 47.48
N ILE A 12 46.02 -20.68 48.08
CA ILE A 12 44.91 -21.45 47.51
C ILE A 12 43.68 -20.57 47.36
N LEU A 13 43.40 -19.73 48.36
CA LEU A 13 42.25 -18.83 48.35
C LEU A 13 42.36 -17.74 47.24
N ILE A 14 43.57 -17.21 47.03
CA ILE A 14 43.86 -16.27 45.94
C ILE A 14 43.67 -16.95 44.58
N ILE A 15 44.15 -18.16 44.38
CA ILE A 15 43.99 -18.93 43.14
C ILE A 15 42.49 -19.16 42.85
N LEU A 16 41.70 -19.49 43.88
CA LEU A 16 40.28 -19.74 43.75
C LEU A 16 39.52 -18.47 43.36
N VAL A 17 39.87 -17.31 43.93
CA VAL A 17 39.32 -16.02 43.57
C VAL A 17 39.67 -15.66 42.12
N VAL A 18 40.92 -15.89 41.68
CA VAL A 18 41.32 -15.64 40.28
C VAL A 18 40.55 -16.54 39.30
N LEU A 19 40.34 -17.80 39.63
CA LEU A 19 39.53 -18.71 38.80
C LEU A 19 38.06 -18.27 38.70
N ILE A 20 37.48 -17.78 39.79
CA ILE A 20 36.11 -17.23 39.78
C ILE A 20 36.04 -15.98 38.89
N ILE A 21 37.04 -15.10 38.97
CA ILE A 21 37.09 -13.91 38.11
C ILE A 21 37.20 -14.28 36.63
N ILE A 22 38.08 -15.22 36.28
CA ILE A 22 38.24 -15.75 34.92
C ILE A 22 36.94 -16.38 34.44
N PHE A 23 36.26 -17.15 35.28
CA PHE A 23 34.96 -17.76 34.96
C PHE A 23 33.87 -16.71 34.73
N MET A 24 33.81 -15.65 35.56
CA MET A 24 32.89 -14.55 35.38
C MET A 24 33.16 -13.73 34.12
N LEU A 25 34.43 -13.49 33.80
CA LEU A 25 34.82 -12.78 32.57
C LEU A 25 34.55 -13.63 31.32
N SER A 26 34.77 -14.94 31.40
CA SER A 26 34.47 -15.88 30.31
C SER A 26 32.94 -15.94 30.03
N LYS A 27 32.12 -15.86 31.08
CA LYS A 27 30.66 -15.85 30.94
C LYS A 27 30.11 -14.53 30.37
N LYS A 28 30.86 -13.41 30.50
CA LYS A 28 30.47 -12.11 30.01
C LYS A 28 30.71 -11.94 28.49
N ASN A 29 31.56 -12.78 27.89
CA ASN A 29 31.91 -12.72 26.47
C ASN A 29 31.08 -13.65 25.58
N SER A 30 30.08 -14.37 26.13
CA SER A 30 29.22 -15.25 25.37
C SER A 30 27.84 -14.58 25.09
N LYS A 31 27.85 -13.28 24.75
CA LYS A 31 26.82 -12.75 23.92
C LYS A 31 27.24 -12.99 22.47
N THR A 32 27.17 -14.24 22.05
CA THR A 32 26.93 -14.55 20.64
C THR A 32 25.67 -13.78 20.28
N LYS A 33 25.82 -12.68 19.54
CA LYS A 33 24.72 -12.19 18.76
C LYS A 33 24.31 -13.37 17.90
N ASN A 34 23.19 -14.00 18.26
CA ASN A 34 22.44 -14.79 17.31
C ASN A 34 22.12 -13.79 16.18
N TYR A 35 22.95 -13.77 15.17
CA TYR A 35 22.49 -13.37 13.86
C TYR A 35 21.48 -14.48 13.54
N GLU A 36 20.17 -14.22 13.82
CA GLU A 36 19.12 -14.93 13.10
C GLU A 36 19.65 -15.01 11.68
N SER A 37 19.78 -16.24 11.18
CA SER A 37 20.11 -16.42 9.78
C SER A 37 19.11 -15.53 9.06
N TYR A 38 19.62 -14.47 8.45
CA TYR A 38 18.84 -13.67 7.53
C TYR A 38 18.46 -14.64 6.42
N GLU A 39 17.28 -15.25 6.55
CA GLU A 39 16.64 -15.86 5.40
C GLU A 39 16.42 -14.66 4.47
N PRO A 40 17.03 -14.65 3.28
CA PRO A 40 16.76 -13.58 2.33
C PRO A 40 15.24 -13.54 2.19
N GLU A 41 14.61 -12.42 2.57
CA GLU A 41 13.25 -12.16 2.12
C GLU A 41 13.24 -12.47 0.63
N GLU A 42 12.25 -13.23 0.18
CA GLU A 42 12.10 -13.57 -1.23
C GLU A 42 12.43 -12.33 -2.04
N GLU A 43 13.46 -12.41 -2.89
CA GLU A 43 13.87 -11.27 -3.71
C GLU A 43 12.63 -10.78 -4.43
N ILE A 44 12.14 -9.59 -4.01
CA ILE A 44 11.03 -8.93 -4.68
C ILE A 44 11.45 -8.83 -6.14
N THR A 45 10.77 -9.57 -7.01
CA THR A 45 11.11 -9.57 -8.42
C THR A 45 11.02 -8.15 -8.97
N ASP A 46 11.83 -7.81 -9.98
CA ASP A 46 11.78 -6.49 -10.62
C ASP A 46 10.36 -6.11 -11.09
N ALA A 47 9.51 -7.11 -11.39
CA ALA A 47 8.12 -6.91 -11.71
C ALA A 47 7.28 -6.46 -10.49
N GLN A 48 7.56 -6.98 -9.28
CA GLN A 48 6.87 -6.58 -8.05
C GLN A 48 7.32 -5.18 -7.59
N ASN A 49 8.58 -4.82 -7.82
CA ASN A 49 9.11 -3.47 -7.53
C ASN A 49 8.51 -2.37 -8.42
N ARG A 50 7.83 -2.75 -9.50
CA ARG A 50 7.20 -1.81 -10.44
C ARG A 50 5.72 -1.59 -10.20
N GLN A 51 5.13 -2.25 -9.19
CA GLN A 51 3.72 -2.10 -8.87
C GLN A 51 3.52 -1.22 -7.64
N THR A 52 2.44 -0.45 -7.67
CA THR A 52 1.98 0.32 -6.52
C THR A 52 0.52 0.01 -6.22
N LEU A 53 0.12 0.25 -4.99
CA LEU A 53 -1.25 0.06 -4.55
C LEU A 53 -2.04 1.35 -4.79
N VAL A 54 -3.19 1.23 -5.44
CA VAL A 54 -4.15 2.32 -5.61
C VAL A 54 -5.48 1.95 -4.99
N SER A 55 -6.23 2.93 -4.49
CA SER A 55 -7.60 2.77 -4.00
C SER A 55 -8.57 3.14 -5.10
N LEU A 56 -9.45 2.22 -5.47
CA LEU A 56 -10.55 2.47 -6.39
C LEU A 56 -11.85 2.38 -5.61
N PHE A 57 -12.74 3.33 -5.79
CA PHE A 57 -13.99 3.39 -5.05
C PHE A 57 -15.15 2.87 -5.88
N PHE A 58 -15.89 1.90 -5.31
CA PHE A 58 -17.00 1.21 -5.96
C PHE A 58 -18.24 1.26 -5.06
N ILE A 59 -19.40 0.98 -5.62
CA ILE A 59 -20.68 0.97 -4.89
C ILE A 59 -20.94 -0.42 -4.33
N ASN A 60 -21.18 -0.53 -3.03
CA ASN A 60 -21.61 -1.78 -2.42
C ASN A 60 -23.07 -2.07 -2.80
N LYS A 61 -23.33 -3.24 -3.39
CA LYS A 61 -24.66 -3.63 -3.90
C LYS A 61 -25.74 -3.71 -2.82
N ASN A 62 -25.33 -4.02 -1.58
CA ASN A 62 -26.28 -4.25 -0.48
C ASN A 62 -26.55 -2.97 0.31
N THR A 63 -25.48 -2.23 0.64
CA THR A 63 -25.56 -1.05 1.52
C THR A 63 -25.72 0.26 0.72
N ARG A 64 -25.41 0.24 -0.58
CA ARG A 64 -25.32 1.39 -1.46
C ARG A 64 -24.25 2.41 -1.03
N ALA A 65 -23.39 2.05 -0.08
CA ALA A 65 -22.24 2.85 0.30
C ALA A 65 -21.14 2.75 -0.75
N VAL A 66 -20.36 3.83 -0.90
CA VAL A 66 -19.14 3.81 -1.72
C VAL A 66 -17.98 3.33 -0.85
N GLU A 67 -17.32 2.26 -1.28
CA GLU A 67 -16.27 1.56 -0.53
C GLU A 67 -15.02 1.41 -1.37
N PRO A 68 -13.81 1.52 -0.76
CA PRO A 68 -12.55 1.36 -1.47
C PRO A 68 -12.23 -0.12 -1.75
N GLU A 69 -11.64 -0.37 -2.92
CA GLU A 69 -11.00 -1.62 -3.29
C GLU A 69 -9.55 -1.34 -3.69
N ALA A 70 -8.60 -1.99 -2.99
CA ALA A 70 -7.18 -1.83 -3.30
C ALA A 70 -6.80 -2.65 -4.55
N ARG A 71 -6.04 -2.03 -5.46
CA ARG A 71 -5.50 -2.65 -6.69
C ARG A 71 -4.02 -2.43 -6.82
N LEU A 72 -3.28 -3.48 -7.18
CA LEU A 72 -1.91 -3.35 -7.66
C LEU A 72 -1.93 -2.94 -9.12
N VAL A 73 -1.22 -1.87 -9.43
CA VAL A 73 -1.11 -1.27 -10.77
C VAL A 73 0.37 -1.05 -11.09
N ASP A 74 0.77 -1.27 -12.34
CA ASP A 74 2.13 -0.98 -12.77
C ASP A 74 2.39 0.52 -12.67
N VAL A 75 3.51 0.88 -12.04
CA VAL A 75 3.91 2.29 -11.87
C VAL A 75 4.05 2.98 -13.22
N LYS A 76 4.50 2.26 -14.25
CA LYS A 76 4.65 2.79 -15.60
C LYS A 76 3.31 3.30 -16.15
N ASP A 77 2.23 2.50 -16.00
CA ASP A 77 0.90 2.88 -16.47
C ASP A 77 0.41 4.17 -15.79
N LEU A 78 0.68 4.31 -14.49
CA LEU A 78 0.31 5.52 -13.73
C LEU A 78 1.18 6.73 -14.07
N VAL A 79 2.44 6.55 -14.43
CA VAL A 79 3.31 7.65 -14.86
C VAL A 79 2.93 8.14 -16.25
N GLU A 80 2.57 7.23 -17.16
CA GLU A 80 2.20 7.58 -18.54
C GLU A 80 0.81 8.24 -18.62
N ASN A 81 -0.19 7.71 -17.89
CA ASN A 81 -1.56 8.21 -17.92
C ASN A 81 -2.29 7.92 -16.59
N PRO A 82 -2.00 8.66 -15.50
CA PRO A 82 -2.54 8.38 -14.18
C PRO A 82 -4.06 8.40 -14.15
N TYR A 83 -4.67 9.44 -14.67
CA TYR A 83 -6.12 9.63 -14.63
C TYR A 83 -6.86 8.64 -15.52
N GLY A 84 -6.40 8.48 -16.75
CA GLY A 84 -6.97 7.51 -17.69
C GLY A 84 -6.89 6.08 -17.16
N LYS A 85 -5.76 5.71 -16.54
CA LYS A 85 -5.60 4.36 -15.96
C LYS A 85 -6.55 4.09 -14.81
N LEU A 86 -6.70 5.03 -13.88
CA LEU A 86 -7.65 4.87 -12.76
C LEU A 86 -9.09 4.79 -13.25
N LEU A 87 -9.47 5.61 -14.24
CA LEU A 87 -10.81 5.58 -14.87
C LEU A 87 -11.05 4.26 -15.63
N GLU A 88 -10.07 3.76 -16.37
CA GLU A 88 -10.14 2.45 -17.03
C GLU A 88 -10.44 1.34 -16.02
N LEU A 89 -9.75 1.34 -14.88
CA LEU A 89 -9.94 0.36 -13.83
C LEU A 89 -11.32 0.47 -13.15
N LEU A 90 -11.86 1.69 -13.00
CA LEU A 90 -13.22 1.91 -12.49
C LEU A 90 -14.28 1.37 -13.45
N ILE A 91 -14.09 1.58 -14.77
CA ILE A 91 -15.00 1.11 -15.82
C ILE A 91 -14.93 -0.43 -15.91
N ALA A 92 -13.74 -1.02 -15.77
CA ALA A 92 -13.50 -2.47 -15.88
C ALA A 92 -14.21 -3.32 -14.82
N SER A 93 -14.80 -2.73 -13.82
CA SER A 93 -15.51 -3.38 -12.71
C SER A 93 -14.64 -3.84 -11.54
N PRO A 94 -15.22 -3.94 -10.33
CA PRO A 94 -14.54 -4.41 -9.14
C PRO A 94 -14.22 -5.90 -9.21
N ARG A 95 -13.22 -6.33 -8.43
CA ARG A 95 -12.89 -7.74 -8.20
C ARG A 95 -13.78 -8.37 -7.13
N ASN A 96 -14.22 -7.54 -6.18
CA ASN A 96 -15.14 -7.96 -5.13
C ASN A 96 -16.56 -8.06 -5.70
N GLU A 97 -17.15 -9.25 -5.65
CA GLU A 97 -18.49 -9.53 -6.18
C GLU A 97 -19.61 -8.75 -5.47
N ASN A 98 -19.38 -8.27 -4.25
CA ASN A 98 -20.33 -7.44 -3.52
C ASN A 98 -20.33 -5.96 -3.96
N LEU A 99 -19.38 -5.57 -4.80
CA LEU A 99 -19.26 -4.22 -5.32
C LEU A 99 -19.74 -4.15 -6.76
N GLU A 100 -20.09 -2.96 -7.22
CA GLU A 100 -20.40 -2.65 -8.62
C GLU A 100 -19.80 -1.30 -9.03
N SER A 101 -19.51 -1.14 -10.32
CA SER A 101 -19.05 0.15 -10.84
C SER A 101 -20.17 1.17 -10.86
N GLY A 102 -19.88 2.39 -10.43
CA GLY A 102 -20.76 3.53 -10.63
C GLY A 102 -20.79 4.03 -12.07
N ILE A 103 -19.76 3.72 -12.88
CA ILE A 103 -19.66 4.14 -14.27
C ILE A 103 -20.39 3.11 -15.16
N PRO A 104 -21.29 3.56 -16.06
CA PRO A 104 -22.02 2.66 -16.96
C PRO A 104 -21.10 1.84 -17.85
N GLN A 105 -21.45 0.57 -18.07
CA GLN A 105 -20.69 -0.30 -18.95
C GLN A 105 -20.66 0.22 -20.40
N GLY A 106 -19.49 0.15 -21.01
CA GLY A 106 -19.25 0.62 -22.37
C GLY A 106 -18.96 2.11 -22.46
N THR A 107 -18.90 2.83 -21.32
CA THR A 107 -18.32 4.16 -21.28
C THR A 107 -16.86 4.11 -21.68
N VAL A 108 -16.44 5.04 -22.54
CA VAL A 108 -15.04 5.20 -22.98
C VAL A 108 -14.53 6.55 -22.48
N VAL A 109 -13.28 6.55 -21.96
CA VAL A 109 -12.56 7.79 -21.67
C VAL A 109 -11.97 8.32 -22.96
N LEU A 110 -12.53 9.39 -23.50
CA LEU A 110 -12.05 10.03 -24.74
C LEU A 110 -10.81 10.88 -24.51
N GLY A 111 -10.64 11.39 -23.28
CA GLY A 111 -9.46 12.13 -22.89
C GLY A 111 -9.55 12.66 -21.47
N THR A 112 -8.39 13.00 -20.91
CA THR A 112 -8.26 13.70 -19.63
C THR A 112 -7.28 14.85 -19.78
N GLU A 113 -7.56 15.99 -19.14
CA GLU A 113 -6.72 17.17 -19.17
C GLU A 113 -6.70 17.84 -17.80
N MET A 114 -5.51 18.12 -17.28
CA MET A 114 -5.37 18.88 -16.04
C MET A 114 -5.21 20.36 -16.34
N LYS A 115 -6.10 21.19 -15.80
CA LYS A 115 -6.05 22.67 -15.90
C LYS A 115 -5.90 23.28 -14.50
N GLY A 116 -4.65 23.57 -14.12
CA GLY A 116 -4.34 23.94 -12.75
C GLY A 116 -4.57 22.74 -11.82
N ASN A 117 -5.57 22.83 -10.94
CA ASN A 117 -5.99 21.76 -10.04
C ASN A 117 -7.38 21.18 -10.39
N VAL A 118 -7.90 21.49 -11.58
CA VAL A 118 -9.17 20.97 -12.12
C VAL A 118 -8.86 19.89 -13.14
N LEU A 119 -9.31 18.69 -12.90
CA LEU A 119 -9.24 17.59 -13.86
C LEU A 119 -10.48 17.59 -14.76
N LEU A 120 -10.26 17.79 -16.05
CA LEU A 120 -11.28 17.65 -17.08
C LEU A 120 -11.28 16.19 -17.56
N ILE A 121 -12.44 15.55 -17.57
CA ILE A 121 -12.59 14.17 -18.05
C ILE A 121 -13.63 14.20 -19.17
N ASN A 122 -13.25 13.75 -20.35
CA ASN A 122 -14.16 13.63 -21.49
C ASN A 122 -14.57 12.17 -21.66
N PHE A 123 -15.84 11.88 -21.39
CA PHE A 123 -16.43 10.57 -21.61
C PHE A 123 -17.22 10.50 -22.92
N SER A 124 -17.36 9.29 -23.43
CA SER A 124 -18.29 9.01 -24.52
C SER A 124 -19.77 9.14 -24.08
N GLU A 125 -20.68 9.22 -25.03
CA GLU A 125 -22.12 9.39 -24.77
C GLU A 125 -22.72 8.27 -23.93
N GLU A 126 -22.12 7.09 -23.94
CA GLU A 126 -22.56 5.96 -23.13
C GLU A 126 -22.60 6.27 -21.64
N PHE A 127 -21.77 7.20 -21.17
CA PHE A 127 -21.77 7.66 -19.79
C PHE A 127 -23.15 8.20 -19.38
N ILE A 128 -23.84 8.89 -20.27
CA ILE A 128 -25.20 9.39 -20.04
C ILE A 128 -26.23 8.38 -20.51
N ASN A 129 -26.12 7.90 -21.75
CA ASN A 129 -27.15 7.11 -22.41
C ASN A 129 -27.40 5.75 -21.76
N LYS A 130 -26.36 5.18 -21.07
CA LYS A 130 -26.44 3.91 -20.35
C LYS A 130 -26.53 4.05 -18.84
N HIS A 131 -26.55 5.30 -18.34
CA HIS A 131 -26.70 5.53 -16.92
C HIS A 131 -28.10 5.11 -16.45
N LYS A 132 -28.18 4.45 -15.29
CA LYS A 132 -29.47 4.00 -14.71
C LYS A 132 -30.44 5.16 -14.43
N GLY A 133 -29.89 6.38 -14.30
CA GLY A 133 -30.63 7.60 -14.01
C GLY A 133 -31.10 7.69 -12.55
N GLY A 134 -31.53 8.90 -12.20
CA GLY A 134 -31.98 9.21 -10.85
C GLY A 134 -30.86 9.81 -9.98
N LYS A 135 -31.27 10.75 -9.15
CA LYS A 135 -30.38 11.60 -8.36
C LYS A 135 -29.38 10.77 -7.50
N ASP A 136 -29.88 9.71 -6.87
CA ASP A 136 -29.06 8.88 -5.99
C ASP A 136 -27.98 8.11 -6.76
N GLU A 137 -28.32 7.58 -7.96
CA GLU A 137 -27.35 6.87 -8.80
C GLU A 137 -26.31 7.83 -9.40
N GLU A 138 -26.73 9.03 -9.80
CA GLU A 138 -25.82 10.08 -10.28
C GLU A 138 -24.86 10.52 -9.19
N GLU A 139 -25.35 10.72 -7.96
CA GLU A 139 -24.53 11.07 -6.80
C GLU A 139 -23.50 9.98 -6.50
N LYS A 140 -23.90 8.70 -6.53
CA LYS A 140 -22.98 7.58 -6.32
C LYS A 140 -21.95 7.45 -7.43
N THR A 141 -22.34 7.65 -8.67
CA THR A 141 -21.41 7.68 -9.81
C THR A 141 -20.35 8.76 -9.62
N MET A 142 -20.78 9.96 -9.26
CA MET A 142 -19.84 11.07 -8.98
C MET A 142 -18.96 10.78 -7.79
N GLU A 143 -19.50 10.23 -6.71
CA GLU A 143 -18.77 9.86 -5.50
C GLU A 143 -17.65 8.84 -5.81
N THR A 144 -17.92 7.82 -6.64
CA THR A 144 -16.89 6.84 -7.03
C THR A 144 -15.75 7.49 -7.82
N ILE A 145 -16.08 8.36 -8.77
CA ILE A 145 -15.09 9.05 -9.61
C ILE A 145 -14.26 10.03 -8.76
N VAL A 146 -14.94 10.87 -7.97
CA VAL A 146 -14.28 11.89 -7.15
C VAL A 146 -13.36 11.23 -6.12
N ASN A 147 -13.85 10.26 -5.35
CA ASN A 147 -13.06 9.60 -4.32
C ASN A 147 -11.82 8.90 -4.90
N THR A 148 -11.96 8.28 -6.08
CA THR A 148 -10.82 7.61 -6.73
C THR A 148 -9.76 8.59 -7.21
N LEU A 149 -10.18 9.69 -7.84
CA LEU A 149 -9.23 10.59 -8.50
C LEU A 149 -8.62 11.62 -7.54
N THR A 150 -9.31 11.96 -6.44
CA THR A 150 -8.77 12.86 -5.41
C THR A 150 -7.79 12.17 -4.45
N GLU A 151 -7.57 10.85 -4.57
CA GLU A 151 -6.39 10.19 -3.99
C GLU A 151 -5.08 10.74 -4.59
N LEU A 152 -5.15 11.29 -5.82
CA LEU A 152 -4.06 12.02 -6.45
C LEU A 152 -4.08 13.47 -5.92
N THR A 153 -3.02 13.85 -5.20
CA THR A 153 -2.95 15.11 -4.43
C THR A 153 -3.07 16.39 -5.25
N GLU A 154 -2.83 16.31 -6.54
CA GLU A 154 -2.97 17.44 -7.49
C GLU A 154 -4.40 17.70 -7.95
N VAL A 155 -5.32 16.73 -7.76
CA VAL A 155 -6.73 16.86 -8.18
C VAL A 155 -7.58 17.40 -7.04
N ASN A 156 -8.06 18.64 -7.17
CA ASN A 156 -8.96 19.26 -6.20
C ASN A 156 -10.40 19.40 -6.72
N GLU A 157 -10.57 19.42 -8.02
CA GLU A 157 -11.87 19.56 -8.67
C GLU A 157 -11.93 18.68 -9.93
N ILE A 158 -13.10 18.13 -10.21
CA ILE A 158 -13.34 17.31 -11.40
C ILE A 158 -14.47 17.94 -12.21
N LYS A 159 -14.25 18.04 -13.52
CA LYS A 159 -15.26 18.47 -14.49
C LYS A 159 -15.44 17.41 -15.55
N ILE A 160 -16.66 16.89 -15.64
CA ILE A 160 -17.04 15.91 -16.67
C ILE A 160 -17.53 16.63 -17.93
N LEU A 161 -17.01 16.19 -19.05
CA LEU A 161 -17.40 16.58 -20.41
C LEU A 161 -17.92 15.33 -21.12
N ILE A 162 -18.85 15.51 -22.05
CA ILE A 162 -19.41 14.40 -22.81
C ILE A 162 -19.21 14.67 -24.29
N ASN A 163 -18.50 13.76 -24.97
CA ASN A 163 -18.29 13.74 -26.42
C ASN A 163 -17.86 15.13 -27.00
N VAL A 164 -16.94 15.80 -26.27
CA VAL A 164 -16.39 17.07 -26.73
C VAL A 164 -15.19 16.79 -27.62
N GLU A 165 -15.19 17.34 -28.86
CA GLU A 165 -14.08 17.29 -29.81
C GLU A 165 -13.00 18.34 -29.48
#